data_cd0cf967d5da7e8b630edc38a4ea34b4
#
_entry.id   cd0cf967d5da7e8b630edc38a4ea34b4
#
_cell.length_a   1.000
_cell.length_b   1.000
_cell.length_c   1.000
_cell.angle_alpha   90.00
_cell.angle_beta   90.00
_cell.angle_gamma   90.00
#
_symmetry.space_group_name_H-M   'P 1'
#
loop_
_entity.id
_entity.type
_entity.pdbx_description
1 polymer ?
#
loop_
_entity_poly.entity_id
_entity_poly.type
_entity_poly.pdbx_seq_one_letter_code
_entity_poly.pdbx_strand_id
1 'polypeptide(L)'
;MRILVTGGAGFLGSHLVDRLMKANHEVICLDNFYTGHKRNVMQWLNHPNFELLRHDVTESIRLEVDQIYHLACPASPVHYQYNPVKTIKTNVMGTLNMLGLAKRVKARFFLASTSEVYGDPEVHPQPEEYRGNVNPIGIRSCYDEGKRVAETLAFDYHRQNDVDIRVVRIFNTYGPRMLENDGRVVSNFIVQALQGNPLTVYGDGSQTRSFCYVSDLVEGFIRLMNNDYIGPVNLGNPGEYSILELAQTIQEMVNPETALKFESLPQDDPQRRQPDITKAKQFLDWTPKVPLAEGLELTINDFRKRLEAEGKIPMSVSAN
;
A
#
# COMPACT_ATOMS: atom_id res chain seq x y z
N MET A 1 8.42 5.29 -22.36
CA MET A 1 9.32 5.63 -21.24
C MET A 1 9.77 4.34 -20.59
N ARG A 2 10.97 4.33 -20.05
CA ARG A 2 11.52 3.23 -19.26
C ARG A 2 11.31 3.54 -17.76
N ILE A 3 10.55 2.72 -17.06
CA ILE A 3 10.05 3.00 -15.72
C ILE A 3 10.49 1.91 -14.74
N LEU A 4 11.13 2.32 -13.64
CA LEU A 4 11.47 1.43 -12.53
C LEU A 4 10.35 1.43 -11.49
N VAL A 5 9.87 0.25 -11.12
CA VAL A 5 8.94 0.06 -10.00
C VAL A 5 9.61 -0.83 -8.96
N THR A 6 10.06 -0.23 -7.84
CA THR A 6 10.59 -1.01 -6.71
C THR A 6 9.45 -1.51 -5.83
N GLY A 7 9.55 -2.75 -5.33
CA GLY A 7 8.41 -3.44 -4.70
C GLY A 7 7.33 -3.81 -5.72
N GLY A 8 7.73 -3.94 -7.00
CA GLY A 8 6.81 -4.14 -8.12
C GLY A 8 6.08 -5.47 -8.14
N ALA A 9 6.58 -6.49 -7.42
CA ALA A 9 5.89 -7.78 -7.25
C ALA A 9 4.99 -7.84 -6.00
N GLY A 10 4.95 -6.74 -5.22
CA GLY A 10 4.08 -6.58 -4.06
C GLY A 10 2.63 -6.27 -4.43
N PHE A 11 1.79 -6.02 -3.41
CA PHE A 11 0.37 -5.69 -3.59
C PHE A 11 0.17 -4.47 -4.50
N LEU A 12 0.52 -3.27 -4.05
CA LEU A 12 0.32 -2.04 -4.83
C LEU A 12 1.19 -2.01 -6.09
N GLY A 13 2.45 -2.45 -5.96
CA GLY A 13 3.41 -2.43 -7.06
C GLY A 13 2.96 -3.24 -8.27
N SER A 14 2.37 -4.42 -8.07
CA SER A 14 1.92 -5.27 -9.16
C SER A 14 0.71 -4.69 -9.93
N HIS A 15 -0.19 -3.99 -9.25
CA HIS A 15 -1.27 -3.27 -9.91
C HIS A 15 -0.75 -2.06 -10.70
N LEU A 16 0.26 -1.36 -10.16
CA LEU A 16 0.92 -0.28 -10.89
C LEU A 16 1.66 -0.81 -12.12
N VAL A 17 2.40 -1.93 -12.00
CA VAL A 17 3.05 -2.61 -13.12
C VAL A 17 2.03 -2.93 -14.21
N ASP A 18 0.88 -3.53 -13.87
CA ASP A 18 -0.19 -3.81 -14.84
C ASP A 18 -0.65 -2.55 -15.58
N ARG A 19 -0.82 -1.46 -14.86
CA ARG A 19 -1.29 -0.19 -15.43
C ARG A 19 -0.27 0.43 -16.39
N LEU A 20 1.02 0.37 -16.03
CA LEU A 20 2.12 0.87 -16.85
C LEU A 20 2.34 0.02 -18.08
N MET A 21 2.31 -1.32 -17.96
CA MET A 21 2.43 -2.25 -19.07
C MET A 21 1.29 -2.08 -20.08
N LYS A 22 0.04 -1.94 -19.59
CA LYS A 22 -1.13 -1.66 -20.47
C LYS A 22 -1.02 -0.30 -21.17
N ALA A 23 -0.25 0.64 -20.65
CA ALA A 23 0.06 1.92 -21.29
C ALA A 23 1.29 1.85 -22.22
N ASN A 24 1.78 0.64 -22.55
CA ASN A 24 2.91 0.38 -23.43
C ASN A 24 4.24 1.03 -22.98
N HIS A 25 4.47 1.14 -21.68
CA HIS A 25 5.77 1.52 -21.15
C HIS A 25 6.72 0.31 -21.09
N GLU A 26 8.03 0.57 -21.10
CA GLU A 26 9.05 -0.40 -20.71
C GLU A 26 9.14 -0.37 -19.18
N VAL A 27 8.88 -1.49 -18.51
CA VAL A 27 8.79 -1.57 -17.06
C VAL A 27 9.83 -2.51 -16.48
N ILE A 28 10.67 -1.98 -15.60
CA ILE A 28 11.57 -2.75 -14.76
C ILE A 28 10.89 -2.95 -13.39
N CYS A 29 10.48 -4.17 -13.10
CA CYS A 29 9.95 -4.58 -11.81
C CYS A 29 11.09 -5.07 -10.93
N LEU A 30 11.45 -4.31 -9.88
CA LEU A 30 12.49 -4.65 -8.93
C LEU A 30 11.88 -5.08 -7.61
N ASP A 31 12.20 -6.29 -7.13
CA ASP A 31 11.68 -6.83 -5.88
C ASP A 31 12.66 -7.84 -5.27
N ASN A 32 12.75 -7.89 -3.95
CA ASN A 32 13.53 -8.93 -3.24
C ASN A 32 12.68 -10.14 -2.85
N PHE A 33 11.37 -10.09 -3.09
CA PHE A 33 10.37 -11.11 -2.76
C PHE A 33 10.22 -11.40 -1.26
N TYR A 34 10.45 -10.41 -0.41
CA TYR A 34 10.20 -10.55 1.02
C TYR A 34 8.70 -10.64 1.32
N THR A 35 7.89 -9.73 0.72
CA THR A 35 6.41 -9.76 0.78
C THR A 35 5.79 -9.81 -0.62
N GLY A 36 6.56 -9.55 -1.66
CA GLY A 36 6.14 -9.67 -3.05
C GLY A 36 6.14 -11.12 -3.54
N HIS A 37 5.31 -11.43 -4.53
CA HIS A 37 5.22 -12.75 -5.14
C HIS A 37 5.36 -12.67 -6.66
N LYS A 38 6.18 -13.56 -7.24
CA LYS A 38 6.33 -13.67 -8.70
C LYS A 38 5.00 -13.88 -9.41
N ARG A 39 4.05 -14.58 -8.78
CA ARG A 39 2.68 -14.81 -9.32
C ARG A 39 1.95 -13.50 -9.67
N ASN A 40 2.24 -12.41 -8.97
CA ASN A 40 1.56 -11.12 -9.18
C ASN A 40 1.94 -10.42 -10.48
N VAL A 41 3.07 -10.80 -11.10
CA VAL A 41 3.60 -10.23 -12.34
C VAL A 41 3.86 -11.27 -13.43
N MET A 42 3.40 -12.51 -13.20
CA MET A 42 3.69 -13.67 -14.07
C MET A 42 3.21 -13.46 -15.51
N GLN A 43 2.10 -12.75 -15.70
CA GLN A 43 1.52 -12.43 -17.01
C GLN A 43 2.44 -11.60 -17.90
N TRP A 44 3.45 -10.92 -17.33
CA TRP A 44 4.36 -10.04 -18.05
C TRP A 44 5.74 -10.65 -18.32
N LEU A 45 6.10 -11.78 -17.70
CA LEU A 45 7.47 -12.34 -17.73
C LEU A 45 8.04 -12.56 -19.14
N ASN A 46 7.18 -12.83 -20.13
CA ASN A 46 7.60 -13.05 -21.51
C ASN A 46 7.32 -11.82 -22.41
N HIS A 47 6.90 -10.69 -21.83
CA HIS A 47 6.63 -9.49 -22.60
C HIS A 47 7.94 -8.74 -22.88
N PRO A 48 8.23 -8.32 -24.14
CA PRO A 48 9.51 -7.71 -24.51
C PRO A 48 9.82 -6.40 -23.75
N ASN A 49 8.80 -5.68 -23.28
CA ASN A 49 8.93 -4.43 -22.54
C ASN A 49 8.90 -4.64 -21.03
N PHE A 50 9.03 -5.86 -20.53
CA PHE A 50 9.02 -6.15 -19.11
C PHE A 50 10.30 -6.85 -18.66
N GLU A 51 10.91 -6.32 -17.59
CA GLU A 51 12.08 -6.92 -16.96
C GLU A 51 11.80 -7.13 -15.46
N LEU A 52 12.06 -8.36 -14.97
CA LEU A 52 11.95 -8.69 -13.54
C LEU A 52 13.36 -8.81 -12.94
N LEU A 53 13.71 -7.89 -12.05
CA LEU A 53 14.98 -7.87 -11.32
C LEU A 53 14.77 -8.30 -9.86
N ARG A 54 15.43 -9.38 -9.44
CA ARG A 54 15.52 -9.76 -8.03
C ARG A 54 16.64 -8.98 -7.37
N HIS A 55 16.29 -7.92 -6.62
CA HIS A 55 17.27 -7.04 -5.98
C HIS A 55 16.70 -6.43 -4.70
N ASP A 56 17.57 -6.16 -3.72
CA ASP A 56 17.23 -5.48 -2.48
C ASP A 56 17.60 -3.99 -2.60
N VAL A 57 16.62 -3.10 -2.37
CA VAL A 57 16.84 -1.65 -2.51
C VAL A 57 17.86 -1.07 -1.51
N THR A 58 18.20 -1.82 -0.45
CA THR A 58 19.28 -1.42 0.46
C THR A 58 20.66 -1.49 -0.17
N GLU A 59 20.79 -2.16 -1.31
CA GLU A 59 21.99 -2.22 -2.14
C GLU A 59 21.83 -1.28 -3.33
N SER A 60 22.92 -0.63 -3.72
CA SER A 60 22.90 0.28 -4.87
C SER A 60 22.76 -0.46 -6.18
N ILE A 61 22.05 0.14 -7.14
CA ILE A 61 21.91 -0.36 -8.49
C ILE A 61 22.12 0.74 -9.51
N ARG A 62 22.59 0.38 -10.70
CA ARG A 62 22.76 1.31 -11.84
C ARG A 62 21.83 0.88 -12.97
N LEU A 63 20.90 1.74 -13.29
CA LEU A 63 19.91 1.56 -14.36
C LEU A 63 19.75 2.89 -15.11
N GLU A 64 19.35 2.84 -16.37
CA GLU A 64 18.94 4.02 -17.13
C GLU A 64 17.41 3.98 -17.22
N VAL A 65 16.74 4.97 -16.60
CA VAL A 65 15.29 5.05 -16.51
C VAL A 65 14.82 6.50 -16.52
N ASP A 66 13.59 6.72 -17.00
CA ASP A 66 12.95 8.03 -17.05
C ASP A 66 12.18 8.35 -15.77
N GLN A 67 11.62 7.33 -15.12
CA GLN A 67 10.81 7.47 -13.91
C GLN A 67 11.11 6.34 -12.93
N ILE A 68 11.02 6.65 -11.63
CA ILE A 68 11.17 5.68 -10.53
C ILE A 68 9.95 5.78 -9.62
N TYR A 69 9.17 4.70 -9.53
CA TYR A 69 8.16 4.53 -8.49
C TYR A 69 8.76 3.72 -7.34
N HIS A 70 9.06 4.38 -6.22
CA HIS A 70 9.67 3.74 -5.06
C HIS A 70 8.61 3.30 -4.05
N LEU A 71 8.19 2.01 -4.15
CA LEU A 71 7.19 1.39 -3.29
C LEU A 71 7.79 0.33 -2.36
N ALA A 72 9.05 -0.05 -2.53
CA ALA A 72 9.68 -1.14 -1.78
C ALA A 72 9.79 -0.83 -0.28
N CYS A 73 8.92 -1.44 0.51
CA CYS A 73 8.98 -1.50 1.96
C CYS A 73 7.98 -2.53 2.48
N PRO A 74 8.30 -3.32 3.53
CA PRO A 74 7.28 -4.05 4.28
C PRO A 74 6.28 -3.05 4.88
N ALA A 75 5.00 -3.18 4.56
CA ALA A 75 3.99 -2.15 4.88
C ALA A 75 2.88 -2.64 5.81
N SER A 76 2.92 -3.87 6.27
CA SER A 76 1.98 -4.41 7.26
C SER A 76 2.64 -4.70 8.60
N PRO A 77 1.92 -4.55 9.73
CA PRO A 77 2.47 -4.73 11.07
C PRO A 77 3.21 -6.07 11.26
N VAL A 78 2.62 -7.16 10.80
CA VAL A 78 3.21 -8.50 10.90
C VAL A 78 4.58 -8.58 10.22
N HIS A 79 4.75 -7.92 9.06
CA HIS A 79 5.99 -8.01 8.29
C HIS A 79 7.03 -6.99 8.73
N TYR A 80 6.65 -5.72 9.01
CA TYR A 80 7.64 -4.72 9.39
C TYR A 80 8.15 -4.89 10.83
N GLN A 81 7.33 -5.48 11.73
CA GLN A 81 7.74 -5.78 13.10
C GLN A 81 8.56 -7.07 13.22
N TYR A 82 8.44 -8.00 12.26
CA TYR A 82 9.24 -9.22 12.24
C TYR A 82 10.76 -8.94 12.14
N ASN A 83 11.14 -7.96 11.33
CA ASN A 83 12.53 -7.50 11.23
C ASN A 83 12.57 -5.96 11.18
N PRO A 84 12.45 -5.28 12.35
CA PRO A 84 12.33 -3.83 12.41
C PRO A 84 13.60 -3.11 11.92
N VAL A 85 14.78 -3.67 12.17
CA VAL A 85 16.05 -3.10 11.66
C VAL A 85 16.12 -3.16 10.14
N LYS A 86 15.67 -4.25 9.52
CA LYS A 86 15.59 -4.34 8.06
C LYS A 86 14.57 -3.37 7.49
N THR A 87 13.44 -3.20 8.17
CA THR A 87 12.38 -2.26 7.75
C THR A 87 12.91 -0.83 7.71
N ILE A 88 13.56 -0.35 8.76
CA ILE A 88 14.11 1.01 8.77
C ILE A 88 15.23 1.16 7.74
N LYS A 89 16.11 0.17 7.57
CA LYS A 89 17.13 0.18 6.51
C LYS A 89 16.50 0.28 5.12
N THR A 90 15.42 -0.47 4.86
CA THR A 90 14.73 -0.42 3.57
C THR A 90 14.16 0.98 3.30
N ASN A 91 13.53 1.61 4.30
CA ASN A 91 12.98 2.95 4.16
C ASN A 91 14.08 4.02 3.97
N VAL A 92 15.16 3.95 4.73
CA VAL A 92 16.20 4.99 4.73
C VAL A 92 17.21 4.76 3.61
N MET A 93 17.92 3.60 3.63
CA MET A 93 18.95 3.30 2.64
C MET A 93 18.35 3.04 1.26
N GLY A 94 17.19 2.36 1.19
CA GLY A 94 16.48 2.13 -0.06
C GLY A 94 16.08 3.45 -0.72
N THR A 95 15.50 4.38 0.03
CA THR A 95 15.15 5.71 -0.48
C THR A 95 16.39 6.48 -0.90
N LEU A 96 17.47 6.45 -0.10
CA LEU A 96 18.73 7.11 -0.43
C LEU A 96 19.32 6.58 -1.75
N ASN A 97 19.35 5.26 -1.94
CA ASN A 97 19.86 4.63 -3.16
C ASN A 97 19.02 5.01 -4.39
N MET A 98 17.68 5.02 -4.26
CA MET A 98 16.79 5.36 -5.37
C MET A 98 16.81 6.84 -5.71
N LEU A 99 16.96 7.73 -4.72
CA LEU A 99 17.18 9.16 -4.95
C LEU A 99 18.54 9.43 -5.60
N GLY A 100 19.59 8.70 -5.19
CA GLY A 100 20.91 8.75 -5.83
C GLY A 100 20.85 8.30 -7.30
N LEU A 101 20.08 7.25 -7.59
CA LEU A 101 19.82 6.82 -8.97
C LEU A 101 19.06 7.90 -9.75
N ALA A 102 17.95 8.43 -9.19
CA ALA A 102 17.16 9.49 -9.81
C ALA A 102 18.00 10.72 -10.16
N LYS A 103 18.84 11.19 -9.21
CA LYS A 103 19.80 12.28 -9.42
C LYS A 103 20.76 12.00 -10.59
N ARG A 104 21.32 10.77 -10.64
CA ARG A 104 22.31 10.39 -11.68
C ARG A 104 21.73 10.42 -13.09
N VAL A 105 20.50 9.86 -13.26
CA VAL A 105 19.87 9.71 -14.57
C VAL A 105 18.84 10.80 -14.88
N LYS A 106 18.64 11.75 -13.96
CA LYS A 106 17.62 12.82 -14.05
C LYS A 106 16.19 12.29 -14.19
N ALA A 107 15.92 11.14 -13.56
CA ALA A 107 14.60 10.55 -13.53
C ALA A 107 13.68 11.26 -12.55
N ARG A 108 12.38 11.36 -12.87
CA ARG A 108 11.35 11.75 -11.92
C ARG A 108 11.18 10.65 -10.87
N PHE A 109 11.15 11.04 -9.61
CA PHE A 109 11.12 10.12 -8.46
C PHE A 109 9.82 10.23 -7.69
N PHE A 110 9.10 9.11 -7.58
CA PHE A 110 7.89 8.99 -6.79
C PHE A 110 8.16 8.20 -5.50
N LEU A 111 7.83 8.78 -4.35
CA LEU A 111 7.91 8.14 -3.03
C LEU A 111 6.53 7.72 -2.55
N ALA A 112 6.34 6.42 -2.34
CA ALA A 112 5.20 5.89 -1.61
C ALA A 112 5.42 6.05 -0.10
N SER A 113 4.96 7.18 0.45
CA SER A 113 4.85 7.41 1.87
C SER A 113 3.51 6.87 2.39
N THR A 114 3.11 7.19 3.60
CA THR A 114 1.99 6.57 4.30
C THR A 114 1.29 7.56 5.22
N SER A 115 0.02 7.30 5.55
CA SER A 115 -0.70 8.00 6.62
C SER A 115 -0.11 7.75 8.02
N GLU A 116 0.77 6.73 8.17
CA GLU A 116 1.44 6.45 9.45
C GLU A 116 2.40 7.57 9.87
N VAL A 117 2.82 8.46 8.94
CA VAL A 117 3.60 9.68 9.27
C VAL A 117 2.83 10.64 10.19
N TYR A 118 1.52 10.49 10.26
CA TYR A 118 0.65 11.25 11.17
C TYR A 118 0.58 10.67 12.59
N GLY A 119 1.01 9.42 12.80
CA GLY A 119 0.99 8.73 14.08
C GLY A 119 -0.41 8.53 14.63
N ASP A 120 -0.60 8.78 15.93
CA ASP A 120 -1.92 8.90 16.58
C ASP A 120 -2.40 10.36 16.44
N PRO A 121 -3.26 10.67 15.45
CA PRO A 121 -3.49 12.05 15.06
C PRO A 121 -4.43 12.78 16.01
N GLU A 122 -4.05 14.00 16.40
CA GLU A 122 -4.87 14.94 17.15
C GLU A 122 -5.82 15.77 16.24
N VAL A 123 -5.60 15.71 14.92
CA VAL A 123 -6.38 16.43 13.89
C VAL A 123 -7.14 15.42 13.03
N HIS A 124 -8.44 15.68 12.82
CA HIS A 124 -9.32 14.80 12.06
C HIS A 124 -10.30 15.60 11.18
N PRO A 125 -10.44 15.33 9.86
CA PRO A 125 -9.57 14.49 9.06
C PRO A 125 -8.13 15.03 8.98
N GLN A 126 -7.14 14.20 8.58
CA GLN A 126 -5.73 14.58 8.55
C GLN A 126 -5.40 15.34 7.26
N PRO A 127 -5.06 16.65 7.31
CA PRO A 127 -4.52 17.40 6.18
C PRO A 127 -2.99 17.22 6.09
N GLU A 128 -2.40 17.48 4.92
CA GLU A 128 -0.97 17.29 4.68
C GLU A 128 -0.07 18.23 5.49
N GLU A 129 -0.59 19.38 5.94
CA GLU A 129 0.09 20.33 6.81
C GLU A 129 0.28 19.83 8.24
N TYR A 130 -0.53 18.86 8.66
CA TYR A 130 -0.40 18.27 10.00
C TYR A 130 0.89 17.47 10.11
N ARG A 131 1.75 17.83 11.07
CA ARG A 131 3.10 17.26 11.23
C ARG A 131 3.11 15.88 11.88
N GLY A 132 2.00 15.48 12.47
CA GLY A 132 1.83 14.19 13.10
C GLY A 132 2.25 14.14 14.58
N ASN A 133 1.80 13.07 15.25
CA ASN A 133 2.12 12.72 16.63
C ASN A 133 2.61 11.26 16.64
N VAL A 134 3.91 11.05 16.33
CA VAL A 134 4.52 9.72 16.18
C VAL A 134 5.34 9.39 17.41
N ASN A 135 5.18 8.16 17.92
CA ASN A 135 6.04 7.63 18.98
C ASN A 135 7.39 7.17 18.38
N PRO A 136 8.53 7.84 18.66
CA PRO A 136 9.81 7.51 18.01
C PRO A 136 10.45 6.20 18.52
N ILE A 137 9.97 5.63 19.63
CA ILE A 137 10.53 4.42 20.26
C ILE A 137 9.52 3.27 20.39
N GLY A 138 8.32 3.42 19.81
CA GLY A 138 7.28 2.40 19.82
C GLY A 138 7.59 1.23 18.87
N ILE A 139 6.82 0.16 18.98
CA ILE A 139 7.00 -1.06 18.16
C ILE A 139 6.75 -0.83 16.65
N ARG A 140 6.06 0.28 16.29
CA ARG A 140 5.77 0.70 14.91
C ARG A 140 6.81 1.67 14.34
N SER A 141 7.69 2.24 15.18
CA SER A 141 8.59 3.36 14.81
C SER A 141 9.54 3.01 13.68
N CYS A 142 9.93 1.73 13.51
CA CYS A 142 10.76 1.29 12.39
C CYS A 142 10.12 1.59 11.01
N TYR A 143 8.79 1.58 10.95
CA TYR A 143 8.04 1.92 9.75
C TYR A 143 7.69 3.40 9.73
N ASP A 144 7.08 3.91 10.79
CA ASP A 144 6.55 5.27 10.88
C ASP A 144 7.68 6.31 10.72
N GLU A 145 8.72 6.23 11.55
CA GLU A 145 9.89 7.12 11.45
C GLU A 145 10.72 6.84 10.19
N GLY A 146 10.79 5.57 9.76
CA GLY A 146 11.43 5.24 8.48
C GLY A 146 10.81 5.96 7.30
N LYS A 147 9.48 6.07 7.24
CA LYS A 147 8.76 6.82 6.20
C LYS A 147 8.90 8.34 6.37
N ARG A 148 8.91 8.86 7.60
CA ARG A 148 9.17 10.29 7.87
C ARG A 148 10.55 10.70 7.39
N VAL A 149 11.58 9.90 7.67
CA VAL A 149 12.94 10.13 7.16
C VAL A 149 13.00 10.03 5.63
N ALA A 150 12.27 9.09 5.02
CA ALA A 150 12.19 8.98 3.56
C ALA A 150 11.59 10.24 2.91
N GLU A 151 10.53 10.83 3.49
CA GLU A 151 10.00 12.12 3.03
C GLU A 151 11.06 13.22 3.16
N THR A 152 11.75 13.32 4.32
CA THR A 152 12.82 14.30 4.54
C THR A 152 13.90 14.18 3.47
N LEU A 153 14.38 12.95 3.22
CA LEU A 153 15.39 12.70 2.17
C LEU A 153 14.91 13.14 0.79
N ALA A 154 13.67 12.85 0.41
CA ALA A 154 13.12 13.24 -0.88
C ALA A 154 13.13 14.77 -1.04
N PHE A 155 12.62 15.50 -0.05
CA PHE A 155 12.60 16.96 -0.09
C PHE A 155 14.00 17.58 -0.02
N ASP A 156 14.97 16.97 0.69
CA ASP A 156 16.35 17.46 0.74
C ASP A 156 17.07 17.23 -0.60
N TYR A 157 16.87 16.09 -1.25
CA TYR A 157 17.39 15.86 -2.60
C TYR A 157 16.77 16.81 -3.63
N HIS A 158 15.50 17.16 -3.48
CA HIS A 158 14.86 18.18 -4.31
C HIS A 158 15.52 19.56 -4.10
N ARG A 159 15.63 20.01 -2.84
CA ARG A 159 16.21 21.34 -2.51
C ARG A 159 17.68 21.47 -2.87
N GLN A 160 18.47 20.41 -2.65
CA GLN A 160 19.92 20.45 -2.80
C GLN A 160 20.39 20.05 -4.20
N ASN A 161 19.65 19.16 -4.88
CA ASN A 161 20.11 18.50 -6.10
C ASN A 161 19.13 18.59 -7.27
N ASP A 162 18.05 19.36 -7.13
CA ASP A 162 16.99 19.54 -8.13
C ASP A 162 16.37 18.22 -8.62
N VAL A 163 16.32 17.18 -7.77
CA VAL A 163 15.62 15.96 -8.12
C VAL A 163 14.13 16.24 -8.23
N ASP A 164 13.51 15.87 -9.35
CA ASP A 164 12.09 16.04 -9.60
C ASP A 164 11.29 14.96 -8.83
N ILE A 165 10.76 15.33 -7.66
CA ILE A 165 10.09 14.40 -6.74
C ILE A 165 8.57 14.46 -6.81
N ARG A 166 7.93 13.34 -6.43
CA ARG A 166 6.48 13.23 -6.14
C ARG A 166 6.32 12.44 -4.85
N VAL A 167 5.64 13.01 -3.86
CA VAL A 167 5.45 12.37 -2.55
C VAL A 167 3.97 12.14 -2.30
N VAL A 168 3.58 10.89 -2.07
CA VAL A 168 2.21 10.51 -1.72
C VAL A 168 2.15 9.94 -0.31
N ARG A 169 1.13 10.33 0.47
CA ARG A 169 0.77 9.70 1.75
C ARG A 169 -0.44 8.79 1.53
N ILE A 170 -0.17 7.49 1.54
CA ILE A 170 -1.16 6.44 1.26
C ILE A 170 -1.94 6.13 2.53
N PHE A 171 -3.26 6.19 2.44
CA PHE A 171 -4.17 5.69 3.48
C PHE A 171 -4.53 4.23 3.24
N ASN A 172 -5.25 3.60 4.21
CA ASN A 172 -5.56 2.18 4.15
C ASN A 172 -6.14 1.78 2.79
N THR A 173 -5.47 0.84 2.15
CA THR A 173 -5.82 0.37 0.80
C THR A 173 -6.05 -1.13 0.85
N TYR A 174 -7.05 -1.60 0.10
CA TYR A 174 -7.40 -3.00 -0.02
C TYR A 174 -7.65 -3.38 -1.49
N GLY A 175 -7.63 -4.67 -1.77
CA GLY A 175 -7.86 -5.18 -3.11
C GLY A 175 -7.25 -6.56 -3.36
N PRO A 176 -7.43 -7.11 -4.57
CA PRO A 176 -6.78 -8.33 -5.01
C PRO A 176 -5.26 -8.31 -4.82
N ARG A 177 -4.64 -9.47 -4.66
CA ARG A 177 -3.19 -9.65 -4.43
C ARG A 177 -2.65 -9.16 -3.07
N MET A 178 -3.51 -8.69 -2.14
CA MET A 178 -3.08 -8.59 -0.74
C MET A 178 -2.67 -9.96 -0.23
N LEU A 179 -1.71 -10.00 0.70
CA LEU A 179 -1.34 -11.25 1.35
C LEU A 179 -2.45 -11.74 2.28
N GLU A 180 -2.66 -13.04 2.33
CA GLU A 180 -3.62 -13.69 3.21
C GLU A 180 -3.27 -13.48 4.69
N ASN A 181 -1.97 -13.46 5.00
CA ASN A 181 -1.41 -13.23 6.33
C ASN A 181 -0.90 -11.79 6.51
N ASP A 182 -1.52 -10.82 5.82
CA ASP A 182 -1.12 -9.42 5.88
C ASP A 182 -1.34 -8.78 7.27
N GLY A 183 -2.25 -9.34 8.06
CA GLY A 183 -2.54 -8.86 9.41
C GLY A 183 -3.41 -7.60 9.48
N ARG A 184 -3.77 -7.00 8.35
CA ARG A 184 -4.70 -5.87 8.30
C ARG A 184 -6.16 -6.36 8.31
N VAL A 185 -7.06 -5.52 8.82
CA VAL A 185 -8.44 -5.90 9.13
C VAL A 185 -9.21 -6.51 7.95
N VAL A 186 -9.11 -5.93 6.74
CA VAL A 186 -9.83 -6.42 5.55
C VAL A 186 -9.37 -7.84 5.17
N SER A 187 -8.05 -8.09 5.09
CA SER A 187 -7.52 -9.42 4.78
C SER A 187 -7.86 -10.44 5.86
N ASN A 188 -7.74 -10.07 7.15
CA ASN A 188 -8.06 -10.95 8.26
C ASN A 188 -9.53 -11.40 8.21
N PHE A 189 -10.46 -10.45 8.09
CA PHE A 189 -11.90 -10.78 8.05
C PHE A 189 -12.25 -11.65 6.84
N ILE A 190 -11.73 -11.34 5.66
CA ILE A 190 -12.00 -12.15 4.45
C ILE A 190 -11.47 -13.57 4.63
N VAL A 191 -10.23 -13.74 5.09
CA VAL A 191 -9.65 -15.09 5.29
C VAL A 191 -10.41 -15.87 6.35
N GLN A 192 -10.72 -15.24 7.49
CA GLN A 192 -11.49 -15.88 8.58
C GLN A 192 -12.87 -16.31 8.09
N ALA A 193 -13.60 -15.43 7.41
CA ALA A 193 -14.94 -15.76 6.89
C ALA A 193 -14.89 -16.89 5.86
N LEU A 194 -13.93 -16.88 4.92
CA LEU A 194 -13.77 -17.91 3.90
C LEU A 194 -13.40 -19.29 4.49
N GLN A 195 -12.70 -19.29 5.63
CA GLN A 195 -12.31 -20.50 6.35
C GLN A 195 -13.38 -20.99 7.35
N GLY A 196 -14.48 -20.23 7.53
CA GLY A 196 -15.52 -20.53 8.53
C GLY A 196 -15.08 -20.24 9.97
N ASN A 197 -13.99 -19.48 10.16
CA ASN A 197 -13.51 -19.08 11.47
C ASN A 197 -14.24 -17.82 11.96
N PRO A 198 -14.41 -17.61 13.29
CA PRO A 198 -14.96 -16.37 13.81
C PRO A 198 -14.15 -15.13 13.38
N LEU A 199 -14.83 -14.03 13.05
CA LEU A 199 -14.20 -12.76 12.73
C LEU A 199 -13.70 -12.08 14.01
N THR A 200 -12.41 -11.83 14.11
CA THR A 200 -11.78 -11.23 15.30
C THR A 200 -11.90 -9.70 15.27
N VAL A 201 -12.81 -9.15 16.08
CA VAL A 201 -12.98 -7.71 16.28
C VAL A 201 -12.20 -7.28 17.52
N TYR A 202 -11.27 -6.35 17.37
CA TYR A 202 -10.52 -5.81 18.49
C TYR A 202 -11.30 -4.65 19.15
N GLY A 203 -11.32 -4.60 20.50
CA GLY A 203 -12.14 -3.68 21.26
C GLY A 203 -13.63 -3.97 21.07
N ASP A 204 -14.45 -2.94 21.04
CA ASP A 204 -15.89 -2.99 20.76
C ASP A 204 -16.22 -2.83 19.25
N GLY A 205 -15.19 -2.61 18.42
CA GLY A 205 -15.33 -2.39 16.98
C GLY A 205 -15.79 -0.98 16.58
N SER A 206 -15.89 -0.04 17.54
CA SER A 206 -16.33 1.35 17.28
C SER A 206 -15.26 2.21 16.61
N GLN A 207 -13.99 1.80 16.64
CA GLN A 207 -12.91 2.50 15.95
C GLN A 207 -13.17 2.57 14.45
N THR A 208 -12.91 3.73 13.84
CA THR A 208 -13.20 3.97 12.43
C THR A 208 -11.96 3.94 11.54
N ARG A 209 -12.13 3.47 10.32
CA ARG A 209 -11.11 3.48 9.26
C ARG A 209 -11.73 3.85 7.92
N SER A 210 -10.90 4.43 7.09
CA SER A 210 -11.22 4.70 5.68
C SER A 210 -10.53 3.66 4.80
N PHE A 211 -11.22 3.16 3.79
CA PHE A 211 -10.71 2.09 2.92
C PHE A 211 -10.75 2.51 1.46
N CYS A 212 -9.59 2.62 0.81
CA CYS A 212 -9.46 2.95 -0.60
C CYS A 212 -9.23 1.68 -1.42
N TYR A 213 -9.98 1.51 -2.50
CA TYR A 213 -9.74 0.39 -3.39
C TYR A 213 -8.48 0.62 -4.24
N VAL A 214 -7.74 -0.45 -4.49
CA VAL A 214 -6.40 -0.39 -5.11
C VAL A 214 -6.37 0.29 -6.47
N SER A 215 -7.41 0.12 -7.33
CA SER A 215 -7.42 0.77 -8.65
C SER A 215 -7.52 2.28 -8.56
N ASP A 216 -8.29 2.81 -7.60
CA ASP A 216 -8.39 4.24 -7.36
C ASP A 216 -7.05 4.81 -6.90
N LEU A 217 -6.37 4.09 -5.99
CA LEU A 217 -5.06 4.51 -5.50
C LEU A 217 -4.02 4.54 -6.62
N VAL A 218 -3.96 3.49 -7.46
CA VAL A 218 -3.02 3.42 -8.59
C VAL A 218 -3.29 4.53 -9.62
N GLU A 219 -4.56 4.87 -9.89
CA GLU A 219 -4.88 6.02 -10.72
C GLU A 219 -4.34 7.31 -10.12
N GLY A 220 -4.45 7.50 -8.79
CA GLY A 220 -3.85 8.62 -8.08
C GLY A 220 -2.32 8.68 -8.24
N PHE A 221 -1.63 7.54 -8.19
CA PHE A 221 -0.18 7.46 -8.42
C PHE A 221 0.21 7.96 -9.82
N ILE A 222 -0.52 7.49 -10.84
CA ILE A 222 -0.28 7.89 -12.23
C ILE A 222 -0.52 9.39 -12.41
N ARG A 223 -1.60 9.93 -11.86
CA ARG A 223 -1.90 11.35 -11.93
C ARG A 223 -0.85 12.20 -11.24
N LEU A 224 -0.41 11.80 -10.03
CA LEU A 224 0.64 12.52 -9.31
C LEU A 224 1.99 12.45 -10.06
N MET A 225 2.38 11.29 -10.58
CA MET A 225 3.63 11.15 -11.35
C MET A 225 3.66 12.06 -12.57
N ASN A 226 2.52 12.27 -13.22
CA ASN A 226 2.40 13.10 -14.42
C ASN A 226 2.05 14.57 -14.14
N ASN A 227 1.95 14.97 -12.86
CA ASN A 227 1.66 16.34 -12.44
C ASN A 227 2.93 17.06 -11.99
N ASP A 228 2.90 18.39 -11.93
CA ASP A 228 4.04 19.18 -11.43
C ASP A 228 3.98 19.44 -9.92
N TYR A 229 2.89 19.06 -9.26
CA TYR A 229 2.76 19.15 -7.81
C TYR A 229 3.66 18.10 -7.13
N ILE A 230 4.65 18.57 -6.35
CA ILE A 230 5.65 17.68 -5.73
C ILE A 230 5.10 16.90 -4.51
N GLY A 231 4.01 17.34 -3.91
CA GLY A 231 3.43 16.76 -2.71
C GLY A 231 3.91 17.46 -1.42
N PRO A 232 3.69 16.84 -0.24
CA PRO A 232 2.97 15.58 -0.10
C PRO A 232 1.50 15.73 -0.49
N VAL A 233 0.90 14.63 -0.93
CA VAL A 233 -0.55 14.55 -1.20
C VAL A 233 -1.14 13.30 -0.59
N ASN A 234 -2.27 13.44 0.10
CA ASN A 234 -3.02 12.33 0.65
C ASN A 234 -3.81 11.62 -0.45
N LEU A 235 -3.64 10.30 -0.58
CA LEU A 235 -4.50 9.45 -1.39
C LEU A 235 -5.17 8.41 -0.51
N GLY A 236 -6.51 8.44 -0.51
CA GLY A 236 -7.36 7.56 0.28
C GLY A 236 -8.83 7.87 0.05
N ASN A 237 -9.71 7.03 0.57
CA ASN A 237 -11.14 7.28 0.52
C ASN A 237 -11.56 8.00 1.81
N PRO A 238 -12.25 9.18 1.75
CA PRO A 238 -12.69 9.87 2.96
C PRO A 238 -13.91 9.24 3.65
N GLY A 239 -14.56 8.24 3.03
CA GLY A 239 -15.64 7.49 3.67
C GLY A 239 -15.12 6.68 4.86
N GLU A 240 -15.67 6.90 6.04
CA GLU A 240 -15.33 6.16 7.26
C GLU A 240 -16.32 5.03 7.51
N TYR A 241 -15.79 3.91 7.98
CA TYR A 241 -16.55 2.75 8.44
C TYR A 241 -16.00 2.31 9.79
N SER A 242 -16.88 1.93 10.70
CA SER A 242 -16.45 1.24 11.92
C SER A 242 -15.93 -0.16 11.59
N ILE A 243 -15.05 -0.67 12.41
CA ILE A 243 -14.54 -2.04 12.25
C ILE A 243 -15.67 -3.05 12.35
N LEU A 244 -16.68 -2.77 13.18
CA LEU A 244 -17.86 -3.61 13.32
C LEU A 244 -18.71 -3.63 12.04
N GLU A 245 -18.97 -2.46 11.41
CA GLU A 245 -19.68 -2.39 10.13
C GLU A 245 -18.94 -3.14 9.02
N LEU A 246 -17.62 -3.01 8.95
CA LEU A 246 -16.80 -3.76 7.99
C LEU A 246 -16.92 -5.28 8.23
N ALA A 247 -16.85 -5.73 9.50
CA ALA A 247 -16.98 -7.14 9.85
C ALA A 247 -18.33 -7.70 9.42
N GLN A 248 -19.42 -6.99 9.72
CA GLN A 248 -20.77 -7.36 9.34
C GLN A 248 -20.95 -7.42 7.81
N THR A 249 -20.42 -6.42 7.10
CA THR A 249 -20.48 -6.42 5.63
C THR A 249 -19.77 -7.63 5.03
N ILE A 250 -18.56 -7.96 5.50
CA ILE A 250 -17.83 -9.14 5.00
C ILE A 250 -18.51 -10.44 5.41
N GLN A 251 -19.04 -10.51 6.63
CA GLN A 251 -19.83 -11.65 7.11
C GLN A 251 -21.02 -11.93 6.18
N GLU A 252 -21.83 -10.90 5.87
CA GLU A 252 -22.98 -11.03 4.97
C GLU A 252 -22.57 -11.47 3.54
N MET A 253 -21.45 -10.96 3.02
CA MET A 253 -20.97 -11.28 1.66
C MET A 253 -20.35 -12.67 1.53
N VAL A 254 -19.80 -13.24 2.60
CA VAL A 254 -19.05 -14.50 2.54
C VAL A 254 -19.78 -15.65 3.20
N ASN A 255 -20.16 -15.48 4.47
CA ASN A 255 -20.87 -16.50 5.26
C ASN A 255 -21.59 -15.84 6.45
N PRO A 256 -22.89 -15.59 6.33
CA PRO A 256 -23.70 -14.94 7.38
C PRO A 256 -23.71 -15.67 8.74
N GLU A 257 -23.43 -16.98 8.76
CA GLU A 257 -23.39 -17.79 9.99
C GLU A 257 -22.06 -17.66 10.75
N THR A 258 -21.07 -16.94 10.20
CA THR A 258 -19.77 -16.75 10.86
C THR A 258 -19.93 -15.92 12.14
N ALA A 259 -19.45 -16.41 13.28
CA ALA A 259 -19.53 -15.68 14.54
C ALA A 259 -18.57 -14.48 14.59
N LEU A 260 -18.90 -13.44 15.38
CA LEU A 260 -17.97 -12.39 15.77
C LEU A 260 -17.31 -12.76 17.10
N LYS A 261 -16.00 -12.57 17.20
CA LYS A 261 -15.21 -12.75 18.42
C LYS A 261 -14.55 -11.44 18.80
N PHE A 262 -14.78 -10.95 20.01
CA PHE A 262 -14.20 -9.71 20.51
C PHE A 262 -12.94 -10.00 21.32
N GLU A 263 -11.86 -9.27 21.02
CA GLU A 263 -10.56 -9.37 21.72
C GLU A 263 -10.07 -7.98 22.15
N SER A 264 -9.08 -7.93 23.06
CA SER A 264 -8.52 -6.67 23.56
C SER A 264 -7.80 -5.90 22.44
N LEU A 265 -7.88 -4.57 22.45
CA LEU A 265 -7.18 -3.70 21.49
C LEU A 265 -5.66 -3.94 21.55
N PRO A 266 -4.98 -4.01 20.39
CA PRO A 266 -3.53 -3.99 20.31
C PRO A 266 -2.97 -2.65 20.84
N GLN A 267 -1.72 -2.70 21.32
CA GLN A 267 -0.99 -1.50 21.74
C GLN A 267 -0.71 -0.58 20.53
N ASP A 268 -0.82 0.73 20.71
CA ASP A 268 -0.54 1.77 19.71
C ASP A 268 -1.42 1.71 18.43
N ASP A 269 -2.64 1.12 18.50
CA ASP A 269 -3.57 1.17 17.37
C ASP A 269 -4.31 2.52 17.33
N PRO A 270 -4.18 3.31 16.24
CA PRO A 270 -4.83 4.63 16.15
C PRO A 270 -6.35 4.51 16.23
N GLN A 271 -7.03 5.42 16.94
CA GLN A 271 -8.48 5.38 17.07
C GLN A 271 -9.21 5.80 15.81
N ARG A 272 -8.71 6.83 15.11
CA ARG A 272 -9.35 7.38 13.90
C ARG A 272 -8.30 7.69 12.84
N ARG A 273 -8.62 7.36 11.57
CA ARG A 273 -7.78 7.71 10.43
C ARG A 273 -8.61 7.96 9.19
N GLN A 274 -8.66 9.24 8.78
CA GLN A 274 -9.43 9.70 7.63
C GLN A 274 -8.61 10.72 6.84
N PRO A 275 -8.42 10.54 5.50
CA PRO A 275 -7.69 11.51 4.71
C PRO A 275 -8.51 12.78 4.46
N ASP A 276 -7.89 13.95 4.62
CA ASP A 276 -8.30 15.11 3.84
C ASP A 276 -7.72 14.98 2.43
N ILE A 277 -8.59 14.91 1.42
CA ILE A 277 -8.20 14.74 0.01
C ILE A 277 -8.38 16.02 -0.81
N THR A 278 -8.46 17.18 -0.16
CA THR A 278 -8.67 18.48 -0.82
C THR A 278 -7.57 18.74 -1.85
N LYS A 279 -6.30 18.49 -1.53
CA LYS A 279 -5.19 18.66 -2.47
C LYS A 279 -5.22 17.66 -3.62
N ALA A 280 -5.61 16.41 -3.37
CA ALA A 280 -5.77 15.43 -4.43
C ALA A 280 -6.85 15.85 -5.44
N LYS A 281 -7.96 16.39 -4.96
CA LYS A 281 -9.01 16.98 -5.83
C LYS A 281 -8.47 18.17 -6.61
N GLN A 282 -7.84 19.11 -5.91
CA GLN A 282 -7.41 20.39 -6.49
C GLN A 282 -6.29 20.22 -7.52
N PHE A 283 -5.24 19.45 -7.19
CA PHE A 283 -4.04 19.36 -8.02
C PHE A 283 -4.05 18.21 -8.99
N LEU A 284 -4.75 17.11 -8.66
CA LEU A 284 -4.74 15.89 -9.46
C LEU A 284 -6.09 15.61 -10.15
N ASP A 285 -7.12 16.41 -9.89
CA ASP A 285 -8.49 16.08 -10.30
C ASP A 285 -8.88 14.64 -9.93
N TRP A 286 -8.46 14.21 -8.74
CA TRP A 286 -8.60 12.83 -8.28
C TRP A 286 -9.58 12.71 -7.12
N THR A 287 -10.48 11.73 -7.24
CA THR A 287 -11.34 11.23 -6.16
C THR A 287 -11.47 9.72 -6.27
N PRO A 288 -11.62 8.98 -5.14
CA PRO A 288 -11.92 7.56 -5.19
C PRO A 288 -13.31 7.35 -5.80
N LYS A 289 -13.46 6.29 -6.60
CA LYS A 289 -14.68 6.01 -7.36
C LYS A 289 -15.32 4.68 -7.02
N VAL A 290 -14.52 3.71 -6.55
CA VAL A 290 -14.99 2.35 -6.28
C VAL A 290 -15.65 2.30 -4.91
N PRO A 291 -16.97 1.96 -4.83
CA PRO A 291 -17.66 1.75 -3.55
C PRO A 291 -17.04 0.59 -2.76
N LEU A 292 -17.14 0.65 -1.42
CA LEU A 292 -16.57 -0.39 -0.55
C LEU A 292 -17.08 -1.79 -0.89
N ALA A 293 -18.40 -1.94 -1.09
CA ALA A 293 -19.03 -3.24 -1.40
C ALA A 293 -18.48 -3.85 -2.70
N GLU A 294 -18.36 -3.06 -3.77
CA GLU A 294 -17.80 -3.51 -5.05
C GLU A 294 -16.33 -3.94 -4.90
N GLY A 295 -15.52 -3.14 -4.23
CA GLY A 295 -14.12 -3.46 -4.00
C GLY A 295 -13.94 -4.69 -3.11
N LEU A 296 -14.82 -4.89 -2.10
CA LEU A 296 -14.81 -6.09 -1.26
C LEU A 296 -15.16 -7.34 -2.07
N GLU A 297 -16.17 -7.29 -2.93
CA GLU A 297 -16.53 -8.42 -3.78
C GLU A 297 -15.36 -8.90 -4.65
N LEU A 298 -14.69 -7.96 -5.33
CA LEU A 298 -13.50 -8.25 -6.15
C LEU A 298 -12.35 -8.83 -5.31
N THR A 299 -12.17 -8.33 -4.09
CA THR A 299 -11.12 -8.78 -3.17
C THR A 299 -11.43 -10.18 -2.63
N ILE A 300 -12.66 -10.42 -2.19
CA ILE A 300 -13.13 -11.73 -1.69
C ILE A 300 -12.96 -12.80 -2.78
N ASN A 301 -13.33 -12.48 -4.02
CA ASN A 301 -13.20 -13.40 -5.16
C ASN A 301 -11.73 -13.77 -5.45
N ASP A 302 -10.80 -12.83 -5.34
CA ASP A 302 -9.36 -13.09 -5.47
C ASP A 302 -8.85 -14.01 -4.34
N PHE A 303 -9.20 -13.69 -3.09
CA PHE A 303 -8.80 -14.50 -1.93
C PHE A 303 -9.37 -15.91 -2.02
N ARG A 304 -10.65 -16.07 -2.36
CA ARG A 304 -11.29 -17.36 -2.54
C ARG A 304 -10.54 -18.24 -3.54
N LYS A 305 -10.29 -17.72 -4.75
CA LYS A 305 -9.54 -18.44 -5.81
C LYS A 305 -8.16 -18.89 -5.35
N ARG A 306 -7.44 -18.02 -4.61
CA ARG A 306 -6.10 -18.35 -4.13
C ARG A 306 -6.13 -19.40 -3.01
N LEU A 307 -7.03 -19.26 -2.05
CA LEU A 307 -7.16 -20.20 -0.94
C LEU A 307 -7.65 -21.59 -1.42
N GLU A 308 -8.53 -21.63 -2.41
CA GLU A 308 -8.94 -22.87 -3.08
C GLU A 308 -7.76 -23.54 -3.80
N ALA A 309 -6.99 -22.78 -4.58
CA ALA A 309 -5.81 -23.28 -5.29
C ALA A 309 -4.71 -23.80 -4.34
N GLU A 310 -4.62 -23.24 -3.14
CA GLU A 310 -3.69 -23.66 -2.09
C GLU A 310 -4.26 -24.77 -1.18
N GLY A 311 -5.50 -25.23 -1.42
CA GLY A 311 -6.17 -26.26 -0.60
C GLY A 311 -6.50 -25.82 0.83
N LYS A 312 -6.55 -24.51 1.09
CA LYS A 312 -6.86 -23.94 2.42
C LYS A 312 -8.34 -23.79 2.70
N ILE A 313 -9.17 -23.86 1.68
CA ILE A 313 -10.63 -23.93 1.73
C ILE A 313 -11.15 -24.92 0.68
N PRO A 314 -12.37 -25.50 0.85
CA PRO A 314 -12.97 -26.35 -0.17
C PRO A 314 -13.17 -25.61 -1.49
N MET A 315 -13.07 -26.33 -2.61
CA MET A 315 -13.44 -25.80 -3.91
C MET A 315 -14.93 -25.43 -3.91
N SER A 316 -15.24 -24.21 -4.34
CA SER A 316 -16.63 -23.83 -4.58
C SER A 316 -17.16 -24.67 -5.74
N VAL A 317 -18.28 -25.39 -5.50
CA VAL A 317 -19.00 -26.06 -6.58
C VAL A 317 -19.51 -24.96 -7.50
N SER A 318 -18.95 -24.85 -8.71
CA SER A 318 -19.48 -23.94 -9.72
C SER A 318 -20.94 -24.30 -9.95
N ALA A 319 -21.85 -23.41 -9.56
CA ALA A 319 -23.23 -23.50 -10.01
C ALA A 319 -23.21 -23.44 -11.55
N ASN A 320 -23.48 -24.57 -12.18
CA ASN A 320 -23.69 -24.68 -13.62
C ASN A 320 -24.88 -23.84 -14.06
#